data_fa893d485b76752f742dbafd3b23119e
#
_entry.id   fa893d485b76752f742dbafd3b23119e
#
_cell.length_a   1.000
_cell.length_b   1.000
_cell.length_c   1.000
_cell.angle_alpha   90.00
_cell.angle_beta   90.00
_cell.angle_gamma   90.00
#
_symmetry.space_group_name_H-M   'P 1'
#
loop_
_entity.id
_entity.type
_entity.pdbx_description
1 polymer ?
#
loop_
_entity_poly.entity_id
_entity_poly.type
_entity_poly.pdbx_seq_one_letter_code
_entity_poly.pdbx_strand_id
1 'polypeptide(L)'
;MQYLIMTQHTQIGHITSLARIEEDKYVRLDKFTVRSLELMGSMNDGGSSLLDVIDKTISPMGARLLKRWMVFPLKDVKPINGRLDVVEYFFRKPEFKGVIEEQLHLIGDLERIISKVAVGRVSPREVVALKVALQAIEPIKEACMDADNASLNHIGGQLDICRSIRDRIEREINTTRRCLSIKAV
;
A
#
# COMPACT_ATOMS: atom_id res chain seq x y z
N MET A 1 -3.71 -9.94 -23.01
CA MET A 1 -4.30 -11.31 -22.99
C MET A 1 -3.55 -12.29 -23.88
N GLN A 2 -3.39 -12.02 -25.17
CA GLN A 2 -2.74 -12.94 -26.13
C GLN A 2 -1.31 -13.34 -25.72
N TYR A 3 -0.50 -12.43 -25.20
CA TYR A 3 0.85 -12.70 -24.69
C TYR A 3 0.85 -13.67 -23.50
N LEU A 4 -0.08 -13.54 -22.55
CA LEU A 4 -0.18 -14.44 -21.38
C LEU A 4 -0.58 -15.87 -21.79
N ILE A 5 -1.42 -16.00 -22.80
CA ILE A 5 -1.80 -17.30 -23.38
C ILE A 5 -0.59 -17.94 -24.07
N MET A 6 0.16 -17.16 -24.85
CA MET A 6 1.38 -17.64 -25.52
C MET A 6 2.49 -18.06 -24.56
N THR A 7 2.55 -17.45 -23.37
CA THR A 7 3.52 -17.78 -22.32
C THR A 7 3.02 -18.87 -21.35
N GLN A 8 1.93 -19.57 -21.69
CA GLN A 8 1.35 -20.68 -20.93
C GLN A 8 0.91 -20.33 -19.49
N HIS A 9 0.59 -19.06 -19.24
CA HIS A 9 0.01 -18.65 -17.96
C HIS A 9 -1.49 -19.01 -17.93
N THR A 10 -1.82 -20.19 -17.41
CA THR A 10 -3.19 -20.73 -17.40
C THR A 10 -4.06 -20.18 -16.25
N GLN A 11 -3.45 -19.69 -15.17
CA GLN A 11 -4.17 -19.17 -13.99
C GLN A 11 -4.21 -17.63 -13.99
N ILE A 12 -4.97 -17.05 -14.89
CA ILE A 12 -5.12 -15.59 -15.04
C ILE A 12 -6.46 -15.07 -14.50
N GLY A 13 -7.26 -15.91 -13.86
CA GLY A 13 -8.58 -15.53 -13.30
C GLY A 13 -8.55 -14.40 -12.25
N HIS A 14 -7.38 -14.12 -11.67
CA HIS A 14 -7.17 -13.00 -10.75
C HIS A 14 -7.00 -11.64 -11.45
N ILE A 15 -6.79 -11.63 -12.78
CA ILE A 15 -6.68 -10.40 -13.58
C ILE A 15 -8.09 -9.99 -13.99
N THR A 16 -8.69 -9.08 -13.24
CA THR A 16 -10.08 -8.64 -13.44
C THR A 16 -10.19 -7.43 -14.36
N SER A 17 -9.14 -6.60 -14.46
CA SER A 17 -9.17 -5.39 -15.29
C SER A 17 -7.78 -5.02 -15.82
N LEU A 18 -7.77 -4.37 -16.97
CA LEU A 18 -6.61 -3.69 -17.56
C LEU A 18 -6.93 -2.21 -17.63
N ALA A 19 -6.12 -1.38 -16.97
CA ALA A 19 -6.23 0.06 -17.07
C ALA A 19 -5.00 0.63 -17.77
N ARG A 20 -5.23 1.55 -18.70
CA ARG A 20 -4.15 2.35 -19.31
C ARG A 20 -3.81 3.49 -18.36
N ILE A 21 -2.51 3.74 -18.13
CA ILE A 21 -2.07 4.94 -17.42
C ILE A 21 -2.39 6.14 -18.31
N GLU A 22 -3.20 7.06 -17.80
CA GLU A 22 -3.53 8.31 -18.51
C GLU A 22 -2.31 9.23 -18.52
N GLU A 23 -1.61 9.26 -19.63
CA GLU A 23 -0.36 10.03 -19.79
C GLU A 23 -0.56 11.53 -19.55
N ASP A 24 -1.76 12.03 -19.80
CA ASP A 24 -2.06 13.46 -19.67
C ASP A 24 -2.08 13.98 -18.22
N LYS A 25 -2.24 13.08 -17.24
CA LYS A 25 -2.26 13.41 -15.81
C LYS A 25 -0.88 13.56 -15.18
N TYR A 26 0.16 13.06 -15.86
CA TYR A 26 1.51 12.95 -15.30
C TYR A 26 2.55 13.66 -16.15
N VAL A 27 3.60 14.16 -15.51
CA VAL A 27 4.81 14.58 -16.22
C VAL A 27 5.49 13.33 -16.77
N ARG A 28 5.78 13.34 -18.06
CA ARG A 28 6.41 12.20 -18.73
C ARG A 28 7.89 12.18 -18.44
N LEU A 29 8.33 11.19 -17.67
CA LEU A 29 9.73 10.88 -17.44
C LEU A 29 10.09 9.60 -18.20
N ASP A 30 11.03 9.69 -19.12
CA ASP A 30 11.56 8.51 -19.78
C ASP A 30 12.60 7.79 -18.90
N LYS A 31 12.98 6.58 -19.29
CA LYS A 31 13.94 5.76 -18.55
C LYS A 31 15.31 6.46 -18.40
N PHE A 32 15.71 7.23 -19.42
CA PHE A 32 16.97 7.95 -19.40
C PHE A 32 16.94 9.09 -18.38
N THR A 33 15.87 9.87 -18.39
CA THR A 33 15.63 10.95 -17.41
C THR A 33 15.62 10.42 -15.97
N VAL A 34 14.86 9.33 -15.71
CA VAL A 34 14.81 8.69 -14.38
C VAL A 34 16.20 8.28 -13.89
N ARG A 35 17.03 7.73 -14.81
CA ARG A 35 18.40 7.34 -14.51
C ARG A 35 19.33 8.54 -14.31
N SER A 36 19.27 9.54 -15.20
CA SER A 36 20.14 10.72 -15.14
C SER A 36 19.90 11.60 -13.92
N LEU A 37 18.64 11.61 -13.42
CA LEU A 37 18.26 12.29 -12.17
C LEU A 37 18.51 11.43 -10.93
N GLU A 38 19.05 10.22 -11.08
CA GLU A 38 19.29 9.27 -9.98
C GLU A 38 18.08 9.07 -9.07
N LEU A 39 16.87 9.01 -9.65
CA LEU A 39 15.63 8.93 -8.85
C LEU A 39 15.51 7.61 -8.10
N MET A 40 15.90 6.48 -8.73
CA MET A 40 15.67 5.12 -8.24
C MET A 40 16.95 4.34 -7.94
N GLY A 41 18.09 4.84 -8.32
CA GLY A 41 19.39 4.22 -8.11
C GLY A 41 20.51 5.19 -8.47
N SER A 42 21.61 5.13 -7.73
CA SER A 42 22.79 5.93 -8.03
C SER A 42 23.56 5.39 -9.24
N MET A 43 24.20 6.27 -9.98
CA MET A 43 25.15 5.92 -11.05
C MET A 43 26.57 5.64 -10.52
N ASN A 44 26.84 6.06 -9.30
CA ASN A 44 28.13 5.88 -8.66
C ASN A 44 28.09 4.72 -7.65
N ASP A 45 29.14 3.92 -7.61
CA ASP A 45 29.29 2.88 -6.59
C ASP A 45 29.34 3.51 -5.19
N GLY A 46 28.44 3.05 -4.31
CA GLY A 46 28.28 3.60 -2.97
C GLY A 46 27.49 4.92 -2.89
N GLY A 47 26.98 5.44 -4.00
CA GLY A 47 26.11 6.62 -4.03
C GLY A 47 24.70 6.30 -3.55
N SER A 48 23.95 7.35 -3.18
CA SER A 48 22.55 7.24 -2.79
C SER A 48 21.62 7.89 -3.82
N SER A 49 20.54 7.21 -4.17
CA SER A 49 19.51 7.78 -5.03
C SER A 49 18.58 8.72 -4.24
N LEU A 50 17.79 9.51 -4.96
CA LEU A 50 16.76 10.32 -4.32
C LEU A 50 15.79 9.44 -3.48
N LEU A 51 15.39 8.28 -4.01
CA LEU A 51 14.54 7.34 -3.30
C LEU A 51 15.17 6.89 -1.98
N ASP A 52 16.46 6.52 -1.96
CA ASP A 52 17.13 6.05 -0.74
C ASP A 52 17.12 7.10 0.38
N VAL A 53 17.13 8.39 0.00
CA VAL A 53 17.10 9.50 0.96
C VAL A 53 15.70 9.75 1.50
N ILE A 54 14.68 9.75 0.63
CA ILE A 54 13.32 10.17 0.99
C ILE A 54 12.41 9.02 1.44
N ASP A 55 12.76 7.75 1.14
CA ASP A 55 11.91 6.62 1.55
C ASP A 55 12.00 6.39 3.06
N LYS A 56 11.01 6.93 3.75
CA LYS A 56 10.75 6.73 5.18
C LYS A 56 9.40 6.04 5.39
N THR A 57 8.93 5.31 4.38
CA THR A 57 7.64 4.64 4.44
C THR A 57 7.64 3.50 5.46
N ILE A 58 6.53 3.35 6.18
CA ILE A 58 6.37 2.33 7.22
C ILE A 58 5.96 0.99 6.59
N SER A 59 5.13 1.04 5.54
CA SER A 59 4.57 -0.17 4.94
C SER A 59 5.17 -0.46 3.54
N PRO A 60 5.30 -1.74 3.14
CA PRO A 60 5.75 -2.10 1.78
C PRO A 60 4.84 -1.53 0.68
N MET A 61 3.55 -1.40 0.94
CA MET A 61 2.58 -0.78 0.02
C MET A 61 2.89 0.71 -0.15
N GLY A 62 3.21 1.41 0.93
CA GLY A 62 3.64 2.81 0.92
C GLY A 62 4.92 3.01 0.11
N ALA A 63 5.92 2.15 0.29
CA ALA A 63 7.16 2.19 -0.47
C ALA A 63 6.91 2.01 -1.99
N ARG A 64 6.04 1.08 -2.38
CA ARG A 64 5.65 0.93 -3.79
C ARG A 64 4.91 2.15 -4.34
N LEU A 65 4.02 2.73 -3.54
CA LEU A 65 3.30 3.94 -3.92
C LEU A 65 4.25 5.13 -4.09
N LEU A 66 5.20 5.33 -3.17
CA LEU A 66 6.21 6.37 -3.26
C LEU A 66 7.05 6.24 -4.55
N LYS A 67 7.53 5.04 -4.85
CA LYS A 67 8.25 4.74 -6.11
C LYS A 67 7.41 5.11 -7.33
N ARG A 68 6.14 4.74 -7.32
CA ARG A 68 5.22 5.07 -8.41
C ARG A 68 5.03 6.59 -8.55
N TRP A 69 4.89 7.32 -7.46
CA TRP A 69 4.73 8.77 -7.48
C TRP A 69 5.98 9.49 -8.01
N MET A 70 7.17 8.95 -7.72
CA MET A 70 8.42 9.52 -8.24
C MET A 70 8.57 9.36 -9.76
N VAL A 71 8.11 8.22 -10.31
CA VAL A 71 8.19 7.97 -11.76
C VAL A 71 7.04 8.62 -12.53
N PHE A 72 5.89 8.82 -11.86
CA PHE A 72 4.70 9.45 -12.42
C PHE A 72 4.31 10.69 -11.61
N PRO A 73 5.11 11.77 -11.65
CA PRO A 73 4.78 13.01 -10.95
C PRO A 73 3.51 13.62 -11.54
N LEU A 74 2.65 14.14 -10.69
CA LEU A 74 1.44 14.84 -11.11
C LEU A 74 1.77 16.11 -11.86
N LYS A 75 0.92 16.46 -12.85
CA LYS A 75 1.04 17.66 -13.67
C LYS A 75 0.07 18.74 -13.21
N ASP A 76 -1.10 18.38 -12.74
CA ASP A 76 -2.14 19.32 -12.38
C ASP A 76 -1.96 19.86 -10.96
N VAL A 77 -2.12 21.18 -10.82
CA VAL A 77 -1.92 21.90 -9.56
C VAL A 77 -2.93 21.47 -8.48
N LYS A 78 -4.18 21.23 -8.85
CA LYS A 78 -5.24 20.87 -7.88
C LYS A 78 -4.94 19.60 -7.10
N PRO A 79 -4.65 18.44 -7.72
CA PRO A 79 -4.28 17.23 -6.98
C PRO A 79 -2.90 17.33 -6.28
N ILE A 80 -1.98 18.17 -6.78
CA ILE A 80 -0.72 18.47 -6.08
C ILE A 80 -1.02 19.17 -4.76
N ASN A 81 -1.78 20.26 -4.80
CA ASN A 81 -2.15 20.99 -3.59
C ASN A 81 -2.91 20.10 -2.60
N GLY A 82 -3.83 19.25 -3.06
CA GLY A 82 -4.51 18.29 -2.16
C GLY A 82 -3.56 17.35 -1.42
N ARG A 83 -2.44 16.95 -2.04
CA ARG A 83 -1.41 16.18 -1.34
C ARG A 83 -0.61 17.04 -0.36
N LEU A 84 -0.27 18.28 -0.74
CA LEU A 84 0.45 19.21 0.12
C LEU A 84 -0.38 19.60 1.34
N ASP A 85 -1.70 19.78 1.19
CA ASP A 85 -2.62 20.08 2.29
C ASP A 85 -2.63 18.93 3.33
N VAL A 86 -2.56 17.66 2.88
CA VAL A 86 -2.43 16.51 3.77
C VAL A 86 -1.10 16.55 4.50
N VAL A 87 0.02 16.81 3.79
CA VAL A 87 1.35 16.90 4.42
C VAL A 87 1.39 18.00 5.45
N GLU A 88 0.83 19.19 5.13
CA GLU A 88 0.73 20.31 6.06
C GLU A 88 -0.10 19.94 7.30
N TYR A 89 -1.21 19.22 7.13
CA TYR A 89 -2.03 18.75 8.23
C TYR A 89 -1.24 17.83 9.17
N PHE A 90 -0.49 16.86 8.62
CA PHE A 90 0.38 15.98 9.42
C PHE A 90 1.47 16.75 10.16
N PHE A 91 2.01 17.79 9.53
CA PHE A 91 3.03 18.63 10.15
C PHE A 91 2.47 19.45 11.31
N ARG A 92 1.26 20.00 11.15
CA ARG A 92 0.59 20.82 12.17
C ARG A 92 -0.05 20.00 13.30
N LYS A 93 -0.32 18.71 13.08
CA LYS A 93 -1.03 17.82 14.01
C LYS A 93 -0.18 16.57 14.34
N PRO A 94 0.87 16.70 15.16
CA PRO A 94 1.75 15.57 15.49
C PRO A 94 1.02 14.43 16.21
N GLU A 95 -0.03 14.72 16.98
CA GLU A 95 -0.86 13.70 17.64
C GLU A 95 -1.59 12.82 16.61
N PHE A 96 -2.21 13.45 15.62
CA PHE A 96 -2.83 12.75 14.50
C PHE A 96 -1.80 11.87 13.77
N LYS A 97 -0.63 12.43 13.46
CA LYS A 97 0.48 11.69 12.86
C LYS A 97 0.83 10.44 13.68
N GLY A 98 0.97 10.58 15.01
CA GLY A 98 1.30 9.48 15.91
C GLY A 98 0.29 8.35 15.84
N VAL A 99 -1.01 8.66 15.86
CA VAL A 99 -2.09 7.66 15.72
C VAL A 99 -1.97 6.90 14.41
N ILE A 100 -1.78 7.61 13.29
CA ILE A 100 -1.65 6.99 11.97
C ILE A 100 -0.40 6.12 11.89
N GLU A 101 0.76 6.59 12.37
CA GLU A 101 2.02 5.83 12.40
C GLU A 101 1.89 4.53 13.18
N GLU A 102 1.31 4.59 14.38
CA GLU A 102 1.09 3.41 15.23
C GLU A 102 0.27 2.34 14.50
N GLN A 103 -0.84 2.74 13.89
CA GLN A 103 -1.68 1.79 13.15
C GLN A 103 -1.01 1.26 11.88
N LEU A 104 -0.27 2.09 11.16
CA LEU A 104 0.45 1.65 9.97
C LEU A 104 1.50 0.57 10.27
N HIS A 105 2.12 0.56 11.45
CA HIS A 105 3.03 -0.51 11.87
C HIS A 105 2.35 -1.88 12.01
N LEU A 106 1.04 -1.90 12.25
CA LEU A 106 0.23 -3.13 12.31
C LEU A 106 -0.19 -3.62 10.93
N ILE A 107 -0.13 -2.76 9.91
CA ILE A 107 -0.54 -3.05 8.54
C ILE A 107 0.65 -3.59 7.76
N GLY A 108 0.65 -4.91 7.53
CA GLY A 108 1.63 -5.56 6.68
C GLY A 108 1.36 -5.36 5.17
N ASP A 109 1.92 -6.24 4.35
CA ASP A 109 1.76 -6.20 2.89
C ASP A 109 0.44 -6.85 2.45
N LEU A 110 -0.66 -6.10 2.51
CA LEU A 110 -2.00 -6.57 2.13
C LEU A 110 -2.08 -6.97 0.65
N GLU A 111 -1.42 -6.25 -0.26
CA GLU A 111 -1.41 -6.57 -1.70
C GLU A 111 -0.81 -7.96 -1.93
N ARG A 112 0.28 -8.28 -1.22
CA ARG A 112 0.92 -9.59 -1.32
C ARG A 112 0.05 -10.70 -0.73
N ILE A 113 -0.62 -10.44 0.40
CA ILE A 113 -1.51 -11.42 1.02
C ILE A 113 -2.69 -11.71 0.08
N ILE A 114 -3.34 -10.68 -0.48
CA ILE A 114 -4.47 -10.83 -1.42
C ILE A 114 -4.04 -11.61 -2.67
N SER A 115 -2.85 -11.33 -3.22
CA SER A 115 -2.31 -12.07 -4.35
C SER A 115 -2.11 -13.56 -4.03
N LYS A 116 -1.67 -13.90 -2.81
CA LYS A 116 -1.55 -15.30 -2.37
C LYS A 116 -2.91 -15.97 -2.17
N VAL A 117 -3.90 -15.23 -1.66
CA VAL A 117 -5.28 -15.72 -1.55
C VAL A 117 -5.83 -16.11 -2.92
N ALA A 118 -5.65 -15.22 -3.92
CA ALA A 118 -6.13 -15.45 -5.28
C ALA A 118 -5.58 -16.72 -5.93
N VAL A 119 -4.37 -17.15 -5.57
CA VAL A 119 -3.73 -18.38 -6.08
C VAL A 119 -3.79 -19.55 -5.09
N GLY A 120 -4.52 -19.44 -3.97
CA GLY A 120 -4.70 -20.49 -2.97
C GLY A 120 -3.44 -20.83 -2.17
N ARG A 121 -2.45 -19.93 -2.08
CA ARG A 121 -1.15 -20.15 -1.42
C ARG A 121 -0.98 -19.35 -0.12
N VAL A 122 -2.06 -18.87 0.45
CA VAL A 122 -2.02 -18.14 1.73
C VAL A 122 -1.90 -19.12 2.90
N SER A 123 -1.05 -18.78 3.87
CA SER A 123 -0.92 -19.55 5.11
C SER A 123 -1.91 -19.04 6.18
N PRO A 124 -2.29 -19.88 7.18
CA PRO A 124 -3.14 -19.42 8.28
C PRO A 124 -2.57 -18.22 9.06
N ARG A 125 -1.24 -18.13 9.20
CA ARG A 125 -0.57 -16.99 9.83
C ARG A 125 -0.77 -15.70 9.06
N GLU A 126 -0.73 -15.77 7.72
CA GLU A 126 -0.97 -14.61 6.86
C GLU A 126 -2.43 -14.15 6.91
N VAL A 127 -3.38 -15.10 7.06
CA VAL A 127 -4.80 -14.75 7.26
C VAL A 127 -5.02 -14.06 8.60
N VAL A 128 -4.34 -14.49 9.66
CA VAL A 128 -4.36 -13.80 10.96
C VAL A 128 -3.73 -12.40 10.84
N ALA A 129 -2.61 -12.26 10.14
CA ALA A 129 -2.00 -10.95 9.88
C ALA A 129 -2.93 -10.03 9.08
N LEU A 130 -3.69 -10.58 8.11
CA LEU A 130 -4.74 -9.84 7.40
C LEU A 130 -5.81 -9.31 8.38
N LYS A 131 -6.30 -10.14 9.31
CA LYS A 131 -7.26 -9.71 10.32
C LYS A 131 -6.73 -8.53 11.14
N VAL A 132 -5.49 -8.63 11.65
CA VAL A 132 -4.86 -7.55 12.45
C VAL A 132 -4.75 -6.28 11.62
N ALA A 133 -4.33 -6.38 10.37
CA ALA A 133 -4.25 -5.24 9.47
C ALA A 133 -5.63 -4.58 9.22
N LEU A 134 -6.69 -5.39 9.02
CA LEU A 134 -8.05 -4.87 8.85
C LEU A 134 -8.58 -4.20 10.13
N GLN A 135 -8.18 -4.69 11.32
CA GLN A 135 -8.51 -4.03 12.59
C GLN A 135 -7.85 -2.65 12.71
N ALA A 136 -6.60 -2.53 12.27
CA ALA A 136 -5.85 -1.28 12.30
C ALA A 136 -6.40 -0.21 11.34
N ILE A 137 -7.19 -0.59 10.33
CA ILE A 137 -7.84 0.36 9.40
C ILE A 137 -8.95 1.16 10.10
N GLU A 138 -9.64 0.58 11.09
CA GLU A 138 -10.77 1.23 11.76
C GLU A 138 -10.37 2.55 12.45
N PRO A 139 -9.35 2.60 13.33
CA PRO A 139 -8.91 3.86 13.93
C PRO A 139 -8.30 4.84 12.91
N ILE A 140 -7.67 4.36 11.84
CA ILE A 140 -7.20 5.24 10.76
C ILE A 140 -8.39 5.92 10.08
N LYS A 141 -9.44 5.15 9.77
CA LYS A 141 -10.66 5.68 9.17
C LYS A 141 -11.32 6.74 10.05
N GLU A 142 -11.49 6.44 11.33
CA GLU A 142 -12.07 7.37 12.30
C GLU A 142 -11.25 8.65 12.38
N ALA A 143 -9.95 8.56 12.58
CA ALA A 143 -9.07 9.72 12.61
C ALA A 143 -9.13 10.56 11.32
N CYS A 144 -9.18 9.91 10.15
CA CYS A 144 -9.32 10.60 8.87
C CYS A 144 -10.68 11.29 8.71
N MET A 145 -11.76 10.68 9.21
CA MET A 145 -13.11 11.26 9.12
C MET A 145 -13.30 12.45 10.07
N ASP A 146 -12.62 12.43 11.23
CA ASP A 146 -12.65 13.51 12.23
C ASP A 146 -11.67 14.66 11.90
N ALA A 147 -10.83 14.48 10.89
CA ALA A 147 -9.85 15.48 10.51
C ALA A 147 -10.51 16.70 9.84
N ASP A 148 -10.08 17.91 10.22
CA ASP A 148 -10.47 19.14 9.52
C ASP A 148 -9.64 19.31 8.23
N ASN A 149 -9.76 18.32 7.32
CA ASN A 149 -9.08 18.28 6.04
C ASN A 149 -9.87 17.45 5.03
N ALA A 150 -10.35 18.10 3.96
CA ALA A 150 -11.21 17.48 2.96
C ALA A 150 -10.56 16.27 2.24
N SER A 151 -9.23 16.30 2.02
CA SER A 151 -8.52 15.19 1.38
C SER A 151 -8.44 13.98 2.31
N LEU A 152 -8.21 14.18 3.61
CA LEU A 152 -8.23 13.11 4.62
C LEU A 152 -9.62 12.52 4.78
N ASN A 153 -10.67 13.36 4.87
CA ASN A 153 -12.06 12.90 4.92
C ASN A 153 -12.40 12.04 3.69
N HIS A 154 -11.96 12.47 2.51
CA HIS A 154 -12.16 11.68 1.29
C HIS A 154 -11.47 10.31 1.36
N ILE A 155 -10.21 10.27 1.83
CA ILE A 155 -9.48 8.99 2.05
C ILE A 155 -10.22 8.13 3.08
N GLY A 156 -10.60 8.68 4.22
CA GLY A 156 -11.34 7.98 5.27
C GLY A 156 -12.66 7.39 4.75
N GLY A 157 -13.38 8.14 3.91
CA GLY A 157 -14.62 7.68 3.27
C GLY A 157 -14.43 6.48 2.33
N GLN A 158 -13.25 6.35 1.72
CA GLN A 158 -12.93 5.23 0.83
C GLN A 158 -12.42 3.98 1.56
N LEU A 159 -12.02 4.09 2.83
CA LEU A 159 -11.56 2.95 3.61
C LEU A 159 -12.72 2.06 4.02
N ASP A 160 -12.68 0.79 3.63
CA ASP A 160 -13.59 -0.25 4.11
C ASP A 160 -12.89 -1.08 5.19
N ILE A 161 -13.51 -1.17 6.35
CA ILE A 161 -13.00 -1.93 7.51
C ILE A 161 -13.24 -3.44 7.38
N CYS A 162 -13.95 -3.89 6.34
CA CYS A 162 -14.21 -5.30 6.01
C CYS A 162 -14.67 -6.14 7.23
N ARG A 163 -15.62 -5.65 8.04
CA ARG A 163 -16.06 -6.29 9.29
C ARG A 163 -16.44 -7.75 9.10
N SER A 164 -17.21 -8.07 8.08
CA SER A 164 -17.67 -9.43 7.80
C SER A 164 -16.51 -10.42 7.60
N ILE A 165 -15.47 -9.99 6.89
CA ILE A 165 -14.25 -10.81 6.65
C ILE A 165 -13.48 -10.96 7.95
N ARG A 166 -13.29 -9.89 8.69
CA ARG A 166 -12.60 -9.88 9.99
C ARG A 166 -13.24 -10.83 10.99
N ASP A 167 -14.57 -10.73 11.14
CA ASP A 167 -15.33 -11.55 12.07
C ASP A 167 -15.35 -13.03 11.65
N ARG A 168 -15.38 -13.30 10.35
CA ARG A 168 -15.26 -14.66 9.83
C ARG A 168 -13.88 -15.27 10.12
N ILE A 169 -12.79 -14.52 9.91
CA ILE A 169 -11.43 -14.96 10.23
C ILE A 169 -11.32 -15.25 11.74
N GLU A 170 -11.85 -14.37 12.60
CA GLU A 170 -11.84 -14.56 14.06
C GLU A 170 -12.54 -15.85 14.48
N ARG A 171 -13.70 -16.13 13.89
CA ARG A 171 -14.49 -17.32 14.22
C ARG A 171 -13.87 -18.63 13.70
N GLU A 172 -13.33 -18.60 12.48
CA GLU A 172 -12.88 -19.82 11.79
C GLU A 172 -11.41 -20.16 12.10
N ILE A 173 -10.58 -19.15 12.41
CA ILE A 173 -9.15 -19.36 12.70
C ILE A 173 -8.88 -19.13 14.18
N ASN A 174 -8.86 -20.22 14.94
CA ASN A 174 -8.51 -20.18 16.36
C ASN A 174 -7.00 -19.94 16.51
N THR A 175 -6.65 -18.72 16.84
CA THR A 175 -5.27 -18.21 16.92
C THR A 175 -4.43 -18.88 18.00
N THR A 176 -5.06 -19.47 19.02
CA THR A 176 -4.39 -19.90 20.27
C THR A 176 -3.93 -21.36 20.24
N ARG A 177 -4.50 -22.23 19.41
CA ARG A 177 -4.24 -23.67 19.50
C ARG A 177 -3.39 -24.31 18.39
N ARG A 178 -3.10 -23.65 17.27
CA ARG A 178 -2.41 -24.27 16.12
C ARG A 178 -1.01 -23.73 15.79
N CYS A 179 -0.52 -22.73 16.50
CA CYS A 179 0.88 -22.30 16.32
C CYS A 179 1.91 -23.17 17.06
N LEU A 180 1.47 -24.09 17.90
CA LEU A 180 2.36 -24.94 18.72
C LEU A 180 2.53 -26.37 18.25
N SER A 181 1.83 -26.83 17.21
CA SER A 181 1.85 -28.25 16.80
C SER A 181 2.61 -28.56 15.51
N ILE A 182 3.50 -27.66 15.05
CA ILE A 182 4.48 -27.99 14.00
C ILE A 182 5.89 -27.90 14.61
N LYS A 183 6.10 -28.64 15.67
CA LYS A 183 7.41 -29.16 16.10
C LYS A 183 7.19 -30.60 16.50
N ALA A 184 7.67 -31.47 15.69
CA ALA A 184 7.89 -32.91 15.80
C ALA A 184 7.22 -33.67 14.63
N VAL A 185 7.91 -33.88 13.58
CA VAL A 185 8.47 -35.17 13.11
C VAL A 185 9.52 -34.81 12.08
#